data_9ecabffd978a80f2fcc29c4ebb25cebb
#
_entry.id   9ecabffd978a80f2fcc29c4ebb25cebb
#
_cell.length_a   1.000
_cell.length_b   1.000
_cell.length_c   1.000
_cell.angle_alpha   90.00
_cell.angle_beta   90.00
_cell.angle_gamma   90.00
#
_symmetry.space_group_name_H-M   'P 1'
#
loop_
_entity.id
_entity.type
_entity.pdbx_description
1 polymer ?
#
loop_
_entity_poly.entity_id
_entity_poly.type
_entity_poly.pdbx_seq_one_letter_code
_entity_poly.pdbx_strand_id
1 'polypeptide(L)'
;MLLAAFSCSYQEALAKDEGPFSKQNIFIYTIASDSLSCIIPFNRVDNLIVLKARVDTTEGNFILDTGAPHLVLNLTYFRDYPIVTRHDEEQTSIGGRGTASNKTTIGELVFGAMTFHKLDADLTNLGNIENAKRLKVLGLLGLDLFRQCELIIDFEKSLIYLHRIGKKETSVYRHEMLNDTSLYRTFPIDVSNGRMTTSTEVAGKKLKLVIDCAAESNILDSRLPDKILETITITRRVKLTGPGDKKVDALYGSLGSMRMGSQQIDNLPIVIINLEYTCFSDDICVNGVLGFAFLSQHKIGFNFATRKMYIWK
;
A
#
# COMPACT_ATOMS: atom_id res chain seq x y z
N MET A 1 -10.46 -2.50 6.38
CA MET A 1 -9.83 -3.78 6.05
C MET A 1 -8.36 -3.49 5.77
N LEU A 2 -7.49 -3.95 6.64
CA LEU A 2 -6.04 -3.82 6.49
C LEU A 2 -5.56 -4.94 5.56
N LEU A 3 -5.13 -4.63 4.37
CA LEU A 3 -4.30 -5.48 3.52
C LEU A 3 -2.81 -5.29 3.88
N ALA A 4 -2.54 -4.93 5.14
CA ALA A 4 -1.21 -4.59 5.62
C ALA A 4 -0.21 -5.72 5.41
N ALA A 5 0.89 -5.35 4.83
CA ALA A 5 2.21 -5.99 4.82
C ALA A 5 2.22 -7.52 5.01
N PHE A 6 2.12 -8.26 3.92
CA PHE A 6 2.48 -9.67 3.90
C PHE A 6 3.98 -9.82 3.75
N SER A 7 4.67 -10.14 4.83
CA SER A 7 6.08 -10.52 4.73
C SER A 7 6.18 -11.96 4.23
N CYS A 8 6.76 -12.12 3.06
CA CYS A 8 7.26 -13.42 2.62
C CYS A 8 8.61 -13.63 3.30
N SER A 9 8.65 -14.37 4.41
CA SER A 9 9.90 -14.70 5.06
C SER A 9 10.70 -15.68 4.19
N TYR A 10 11.68 -15.15 3.50
CA TYR A 10 12.73 -15.89 2.85
C TYR A 10 13.72 -16.34 3.93
N GLN A 11 13.69 -17.62 4.29
CA GLN A 11 14.84 -18.26 4.93
C GLN A 11 15.67 -18.94 3.84
N GLU A 12 16.53 -18.19 3.18
CA GLU A 12 17.76 -18.74 2.62
C GLU A 12 18.88 -18.53 3.64
N ALA A 13 19.39 -19.66 4.12
CA ALA A 13 20.60 -19.69 4.90
C ALA A 13 21.79 -19.28 4.01
N LEU A 14 22.16 -18.03 4.05
CA LEU A 14 23.50 -17.55 3.71
C LEU A 14 23.97 -16.70 4.88
N ALA A 15 24.76 -17.34 5.74
CA ALA A 15 25.55 -16.64 6.73
C ALA A 15 26.47 -15.65 6.01
N LYS A 16 26.24 -14.37 6.17
CA LYS A 16 27.26 -13.33 6.07
C LYS A 16 27.16 -12.44 7.28
N ASP A 17 28.22 -12.50 8.01
CA ASP A 17 28.62 -11.68 9.13
C ASP A 17 28.53 -10.21 8.71
N GLU A 18 27.52 -9.48 9.17
CA GLU A 18 27.45 -8.03 9.03
C GLU A 18 27.66 -7.43 10.41
N GLY A 19 28.77 -6.74 10.54
CA GLY A 19 29.20 -5.99 11.71
C GLY A 19 28.24 -4.87 12.12
N PRO A 20 28.57 -4.11 13.19
CA PRO A 20 27.61 -3.31 13.94
C PRO A 20 27.03 -2.18 13.10
N PHE A 21 25.71 -1.97 13.26
CA PHE A 21 24.88 -0.93 12.68
C PHE A 21 25.62 0.36 12.32
N SER A 22 25.82 0.59 11.03
CA SER A 22 26.15 1.91 10.51
C SER A 22 24.94 2.80 10.73
N LYS A 23 25.08 3.81 11.59
CA LYS A 23 24.13 4.91 11.70
C LYS A 23 24.16 5.67 10.38
N GLN A 24 23.30 5.30 9.44
CA GLN A 24 23.00 6.18 8.33
C GLN A 24 22.25 7.38 8.89
N ASN A 25 22.94 8.52 8.96
CA ASN A 25 22.31 9.80 9.21
C ASN A 25 21.39 10.10 8.01
N ILE A 26 20.13 9.79 8.15
CA ILE A 26 19.11 10.12 7.17
C ILE A 26 18.83 11.61 7.33
N PHE A 27 19.39 12.43 6.45
CA PHE A 27 19.01 13.84 6.34
C PHE A 27 17.61 13.93 5.77
N ILE A 28 16.65 14.31 6.60
CA ILE A 28 15.26 14.51 6.20
C ILE A 28 15.16 15.95 5.70
N TYR A 29 15.21 16.13 4.39
CA TYR A 29 14.83 17.40 3.78
C TYR A 29 13.45 17.23 3.17
N THR A 30 12.44 17.84 3.78
CA THR A 30 11.18 18.10 3.12
C THR A 30 11.36 19.38 2.32
N ILE A 31 11.30 19.29 1.00
CA ILE A 31 11.33 20.47 0.14
C ILE A 31 9.88 20.85 -0.12
N ALA A 32 9.40 21.88 0.56
CA ALA A 32 8.13 22.50 0.23
C ALA A 32 8.36 23.49 -0.92
N SER A 33 7.67 23.30 -2.05
CA SER A 33 7.69 24.26 -3.16
C SER A 33 6.64 25.35 -2.97
N ASP A 34 5.52 25.02 -2.32
CA ASP A 34 4.43 25.90 -1.90
C ASP A 34 3.65 25.23 -0.77
N SER A 35 2.57 25.87 -0.30
CA SER A 35 1.73 25.33 0.78
C SER A 35 0.90 24.08 0.40
N LEU A 36 0.86 23.73 -0.88
CA LEU A 36 0.06 22.61 -1.40
C LEU A 36 0.93 21.47 -1.93
N SER A 37 2.21 21.72 -2.23
CA SER A 37 3.15 20.76 -2.80
C SER A 37 4.30 20.49 -1.86
N CYS A 38 4.76 19.23 -1.82
CA CYS A 38 6.00 18.87 -1.14
C CYS A 38 6.66 17.65 -1.77
N ILE A 39 7.96 17.55 -1.52
CA ILE A 39 8.77 16.38 -1.86
C ILE A 39 9.17 15.70 -0.55
N ILE A 40 8.79 14.44 -0.40
CA ILE A 40 9.01 13.67 0.83
C ILE A 40 9.99 12.55 0.53
N PRO A 41 11.17 12.53 1.12
CA PRO A 41 12.06 11.38 1.03
C PRO A 41 11.48 10.19 1.80
N PHE A 42 11.67 8.98 1.27
CA PHE A 42 11.29 7.77 1.95
C PHE A 42 12.44 6.76 2.01
N ASN A 43 12.36 5.84 2.95
CA ASN A 43 13.24 4.68 3.00
C ASN A 43 12.48 3.47 2.47
N ARG A 44 13.18 2.66 1.68
CA ARG A 44 12.70 1.33 1.34
C ARG A 44 13.20 0.34 2.38
N VAL A 45 12.27 -0.28 3.11
CA VAL A 45 12.58 -1.37 4.06
C VAL A 45 11.94 -2.64 3.51
N ASP A 46 12.74 -3.52 2.96
CA ASP A 46 12.32 -4.62 2.10
C ASP A 46 11.40 -4.09 0.97
N ASN A 47 10.13 -4.50 0.99
CA ASN A 47 9.12 -4.08 0.03
C ASN A 47 8.09 -3.09 0.63
N LEU A 48 8.53 -2.24 1.57
CA LEU A 48 7.69 -1.21 2.20
C LEU A 48 8.28 0.18 1.96
N ILE A 49 7.38 1.15 1.77
CA ILE A 49 7.71 2.57 1.69
C ILE A 49 7.55 3.17 3.08
N VAL A 50 8.66 3.55 3.70
CA VAL A 50 8.69 4.09 5.05
C VAL A 50 9.10 5.55 5.03
N LEU A 51 8.28 6.40 5.61
CA LEU A 51 8.54 7.83 5.72
C LEU A 51 8.37 8.33 7.16
N LYS A 52 8.84 9.54 7.44
CA LYS A 52 8.66 10.18 8.74
C LYS A 52 7.35 10.94 8.78
N ALA A 53 6.63 10.76 9.88
CA ALA A 53 5.44 11.54 10.20
C ALA A 53 5.37 11.78 11.70
N ARG A 54 4.57 12.78 12.09
CA ARG A 54 4.33 13.14 13.48
C ARG A 54 2.83 13.13 13.75
N VAL A 55 2.45 12.44 14.81
CA VAL A 55 1.09 12.47 15.38
C VAL A 55 1.18 13.19 16.72
N ASP A 56 0.52 14.33 16.82
CA ASP A 56 0.61 15.25 17.95
C ASP A 56 2.08 15.56 18.32
N THR A 57 2.57 15.03 19.43
CA THR A 57 3.97 15.21 19.87
C THR A 57 4.87 14.02 19.52
N THR A 58 4.33 12.95 18.95
CA THR A 58 5.06 11.69 18.70
C THR A 58 5.50 11.60 17.25
N GLU A 59 6.81 11.64 17.00
CA GLU A 59 7.41 11.52 15.67
C GLU A 59 8.07 10.16 15.46
N GLY A 60 7.94 9.60 14.26
CA GLY A 60 8.61 8.33 13.92
C GLY A 60 8.29 7.83 12.52
N ASN A 61 8.50 6.51 12.33
CA ASN A 61 8.30 5.88 11.04
C ASN A 61 6.84 5.50 10.84
N PHE A 62 6.34 5.82 9.65
CA PHE A 62 5.05 5.40 9.14
C PHE A 62 5.23 4.70 7.80
N ILE A 63 4.40 3.71 7.52
CA ILE A 63 4.36 3.02 6.24
C ILE A 63 3.29 3.70 5.37
N LEU A 64 3.61 4.00 4.11
CA LEU A 64 2.61 4.39 3.12
C LEU A 64 1.81 3.14 2.73
N ASP A 65 0.49 3.16 2.94
CA ASP A 65 -0.38 2.00 2.77
C ASP A 65 -1.67 2.38 2.02
N THR A 66 -1.68 2.21 0.70
CA THR A 66 -2.89 2.43 -0.11
C THR A 66 -3.93 1.30 0.02
N GLY A 67 -3.59 0.21 0.70
CA GLY A 67 -4.50 -0.88 1.07
C GLY A 67 -5.26 -0.62 2.38
N ALA A 68 -4.77 0.27 3.25
CA ALA A 68 -5.49 0.73 4.43
C ALA A 68 -6.43 1.89 4.07
N PRO A 69 -7.72 1.85 4.47
CA PRO A 69 -8.64 2.94 4.17
C PRO A 69 -8.33 4.23 4.93
N HIS A 70 -7.92 4.12 6.20
CA HIS A 70 -7.74 5.23 7.13
C HIS A 70 -6.32 5.30 7.69
N LEU A 71 -6.04 6.33 8.48
CA LEU A 71 -4.86 6.35 9.33
C LEU A 71 -4.95 5.19 10.33
N VAL A 72 -3.87 4.41 10.44
CA VAL A 72 -3.73 3.36 11.44
C VAL A 72 -2.59 3.72 12.38
N LEU A 73 -2.82 3.65 13.67
CA LEU A 73 -1.82 3.89 14.70
C LEU A 73 -1.49 2.59 15.43
N ASN A 74 -0.21 2.40 15.72
CA ASN A 74 0.25 1.23 16.46
C ASN A 74 -0.12 1.37 17.93
N LEU A 75 -1.00 0.49 18.41
CA LEU A 75 -1.49 0.46 19.78
C LEU A 75 -0.35 0.47 20.81
N THR A 76 0.83 -0.05 20.48
CA THR A 76 1.99 -0.05 21.38
C THR A 76 2.41 1.36 21.81
N TYR A 77 2.29 2.34 20.92
CA TYR A 77 2.75 3.73 21.16
C TYR A 77 1.61 4.70 21.45
N PHE A 78 0.37 4.34 21.11
CA PHE A 78 -0.80 5.20 21.22
C PHE A 78 -1.90 4.62 22.13
N ARG A 79 -1.54 3.72 23.05
CA ARG A 79 -2.48 3.06 23.97
C ARG A 79 -3.21 4.00 24.92
N ASP A 80 -2.59 5.16 25.22
CA ASP A 80 -3.15 6.14 26.16
C ASP A 80 -4.13 7.11 25.50
N TYR A 81 -4.33 6.99 24.18
CA TYR A 81 -5.33 7.77 23.47
C TYR A 81 -6.73 7.29 23.78
N PRO A 82 -7.70 8.22 23.93
CA PRO A 82 -9.08 7.84 24.27
C PRO A 82 -9.71 7.02 23.16
N ILE A 83 -10.32 5.90 23.50
CA ILE A 83 -11.10 5.11 22.56
C ILE A 83 -12.45 5.78 22.38
N VAL A 84 -12.72 6.30 21.18
CA VAL A 84 -13.96 7.01 20.84
C VAL A 84 -15.07 6.03 20.47
N THR A 85 -14.73 4.94 19.80
CA THR A 85 -15.67 3.91 19.38
C THR A 85 -14.99 2.54 19.44
N ARG A 86 -15.67 1.57 20.06
CA ARG A 86 -15.33 0.15 19.89
C ARG A 86 -16.20 -0.36 18.77
N HIS A 87 -15.60 -0.70 17.64
CA HIS A 87 -16.30 -1.44 16.61
C HIS A 87 -16.14 -2.93 16.86
N ASP A 88 -17.25 -3.60 17.14
CA ASP A 88 -17.32 -5.07 17.10
C ASP A 88 -17.23 -5.60 15.65
N GLU A 89 -17.16 -4.70 14.66
CA GLU A 89 -16.91 -5.08 13.28
C GLU A 89 -15.47 -5.59 13.14
N GLU A 90 -15.37 -6.89 13.01
CA GLU A 90 -14.12 -7.59 12.77
C GLU A 90 -13.47 -7.04 11.48
N GLN A 91 -12.28 -6.47 11.62
CA GLN A 91 -11.47 -6.14 10.42
C GLN A 91 -11.13 -7.45 9.72
N THR A 92 -11.61 -7.60 8.50
CA THR A 92 -11.24 -8.74 7.68
C THR A 92 -9.89 -8.50 7.02
N SER A 93 -9.00 -9.44 7.15
CA SER A 93 -7.69 -9.48 6.47
C SER A 93 -7.57 -10.76 5.67
N ILE A 94 -6.52 -10.89 4.83
CA ILE A 94 -6.25 -12.11 4.07
C ILE A 94 -6.12 -13.35 4.98
N GLY A 95 -5.78 -13.20 6.25
CA GLY A 95 -5.70 -14.29 7.23
C GLY A 95 -7.02 -14.64 7.92
N GLY A 96 -8.15 -14.04 7.56
CA GLY A 96 -9.47 -14.23 8.18
C GLY A 96 -9.97 -13.00 8.94
N ARG A 97 -10.99 -13.21 9.78
CA ARG A 97 -11.54 -12.15 10.66
C ARG A 97 -10.50 -11.74 11.68
N GLY A 98 -10.17 -10.44 11.71
CA GLY A 98 -9.23 -9.85 12.65
C GLY A 98 -9.87 -9.49 13.99
N THR A 99 -9.06 -9.00 14.92
CA THR A 99 -9.52 -8.45 16.18
C THR A 99 -10.27 -7.14 15.97
N ALA A 100 -11.23 -6.85 16.84
CA ALA A 100 -11.94 -5.57 16.87
C ALA A 100 -10.95 -4.41 16.84
N SER A 101 -11.17 -3.46 15.93
CA SER A 101 -10.39 -2.24 15.84
C SER A 101 -10.98 -1.19 16.77
N ASN A 102 -10.13 -0.64 17.63
CA ASN A 102 -10.50 0.53 18.41
C ASN A 102 -10.28 1.78 17.55
N LYS A 103 -11.15 2.78 17.64
CA LYS A 103 -10.98 4.08 17.02
C LYS A 103 -10.59 5.13 18.03
N THR A 104 -9.73 6.04 17.61
CA THR A 104 -9.37 7.24 18.36
C THR A 104 -9.41 8.45 17.47
N THR A 105 -9.46 9.65 18.05
CA THR A 105 -9.31 10.91 17.34
C THR A 105 -8.00 11.57 17.80
N ILE A 106 -7.13 11.91 16.84
CA ILE A 106 -5.88 12.63 17.10
C ILE A 106 -6.06 14.13 16.85
N GLY A 107 -5.24 14.95 17.49
CA GLY A 107 -5.24 16.40 17.31
C GLY A 107 -4.65 16.82 15.97
N GLU A 108 -3.46 16.28 15.64
CA GLU A 108 -2.71 16.66 14.45
C GLU A 108 -1.90 15.48 13.88
N LEU A 109 -1.88 15.36 12.55
CA LEU A 109 -0.95 14.54 11.79
C LEU A 109 -0.17 15.43 10.82
N VAL A 110 1.16 15.29 10.81
CA VAL A 110 2.05 16.02 9.90
C VAL A 110 2.99 15.06 9.19
N PHE A 111 3.05 15.13 7.87
CA PHE A 111 4.09 14.49 7.05
C PHE A 111 4.38 15.34 5.81
N GLY A 112 5.64 15.56 5.50
CA GLY A 112 6.01 16.55 4.51
C GLY A 112 5.48 17.95 4.87
N ALA A 113 4.84 18.62 3.92
CA ALA A 113 4.13 19.88 4.14
C ALA A 113 2.63 19.67 4.44
N MET A 114 2.17 18.41 4.53
CA MET A 114 0.76 18.12 4.78
C MET A 114 0.47 18.12 6.27
N THR A 115 -0.55 18.88 6.67
CA THR A 115 -1.07 18.91 8.03
C THR A 115 -2.56 18.59 8.02
N PHE A 116 -2.96 17.69 8.89
CA PHE A 116 -4.34 17.28 9.11
C PHE A 116 -4.69 17.50 10.58
N HIS A 117 -5.88 18.03 10.84
CA HIS A 117 -6.36 18.29 12.20
C HIS A 117 -7.63 17.49 12.50
N LYS A 118 -7.78 17.05 13.74
CA LYS A 118 -8.94 16.29 14.23
C LYS A 118 -9.26 15.08 13.33
N LEU A 119 -8.27 14.21 13.20
CA LEU A 119 -8.35 13.05 12.31
C LEU A 119 -8.67 11.79 13.13
N ASP A 120 -9.62 11.01 12.63
CA ASP A 120 -9.91 9.70 13.19
C ASP A 120 -8.85 8.69 12.72
N ALA A 121 -8.47 7.79 13.62
CA ALA A 121 -7.49 6.75 13.37
C ALA A 121 -7.93 5.42 13.98
N ASP A 122 -7.60 4.34 13.29
CA ASP A 122 -7.74 2.98 13.83
C ASP A 122 -6.54 2.64 14.71
N LEU A 123 -6.79 2.08 15.89
CA LEU A 123 -5.75 1.58 16.79
C LEU A 123 -5.59 0.07 16.60
N THR A 124 -4.42 -0.36 16.13
CA THR A 124 -4.12 -1.76 15.80
C THR A 124 -2.73 -2.14 16.30
N ASN A 125 -2.54 -3.38 16.72
CA ASN A 125 -1.21 -3.89 17.05
C ASN A 125 -0.42 -4.17 15.76
N LEU A 126 0.65 -3.42 15.54
CA LEU A 126 1.57 -3.59 14.41
C LEU A 126 2.88 -4.33 14.78
N GLY A 127 2.92 -4.97 15.94
CA GLY A 127 4.11 -5.66 16.44
C GLY A 127 4.65 -6.72 15.49
N ASN A 128 3.79 -7.37 14.72
CA ASN A 128 4.20 -8.36 13.72
C ASN A 128 5.03 -7.73 12.60
N ILE A 129 4.62 -6.54 12.13
CA ILE A 129 5.34 -5.78 11.11
C ILE A 129 6.69 -5.33 11.69
N GLU A 130 6.67 -4.79 12.92
CA GLU A 130 7.89 -4.34 13.59
C GLU A 130 8.92 -5.48 13.76
N ASN A 131 8.46 -6.64 14.23
CA ASN A 131 9.29 -7.81 14.43
C ASN A 131 9.83 -8.36 13.11
N ALA A 132 8.99 -8.47 12.08
CA ALA A 132 9.39 -8.97 10.78
C ALA A 132 10.38 -8.04 10.09
N LYS A 133 10.21 -6.71 10.23
CA LYS A 133 11.03 -5.70 9.56
C LYS A 133 12.15 -5.13 10.43
N ARG A 134 12.22 -5.52 11.70
CA ARG A 134 13.17 -4.98 12.69
C ARG A 134 13.18 -3.44 12.71
N LEU A 135 12.00 -2.86 12.56
CA LEU A 135 11.78 -1.43 12.43
C LEU A 135 10.66 -0.99 13.37
N LYS A 136 10.90 0.08 14.14
CA LYS A 136 9.84 0.72 14.91
C LYS A 136 8.86 1.42 13.96
N VAL A 137 7.58 1.03 13.99
CA VAL A 137 6.50 1.55 13.13
C VAL A 137 5.41 2.15 14.01
N LEU A 138 5.23 3.47 13.91
CA LEU A 138 4.18 4.19 14.65
C LEU A 138 2.80 4.03 14.04
N GLY A 139 2.71 3.79 12.72
CA GLY A 139 1.42 3.64 12.06
C GLY A 139 1.53 3.45 10.55
N LEU A 140 0.36 3.44 9.90
CA LEU A 140 0.19 3.36 8.46
C LEU A 140 -0.55 4.59 7.97
N LEU A 141 -0.05 5.22 6.90
CA LEU A 141 -0.72 6.33 6.23
C LEU A 141 -1.65 5.79 5.16
N GLY A 142 -2.94 5.74 5.50
CA GLY A 142 -3.96 5.14 4.66
C GLY A 142 -4.50 6.05 3.54
N LEU A 143 -5.31 5.46 2.68
CA LEU A 143 -5.80 6.03 1.41
C LEU A 143 -6.55 7.36 1.56
N ASP A 144 -7.33 7.51 2.62
CA ASP A 144 -8.17 8.71 2.85
C ASP A 144 -7.36 10.00 2.98
N LEU A 145 -6.10 9.91 3.42
CA LEU A 145 -5.20 11.05 3.51
C LEU A 145 -4.86 11.65 2.13
N PHE A 146 -5.02 10.86 1.07
CA PHE A 146 -4.62 11.24 -0.29
C PHE A 146 -5.80 11.54 -1.23
N ARG A 147 -7.05 11.46 -0.78
CA ARG A 147 -8.27 11.60 -1.62
C ARG A 147 -8.31 12.83 -2.52
N GLN A 148 -7.66 13.92 -2.12
CA GLN A 148 -7.60 15.17 -2.87
C GLN A 148 -6.15 15.48 -3.30
N CYS A 149 -5.33 14.47 -3.52
CA CYS A 149 -3.94 14.65 -3.87
C CYS A 149 -3.61 14.05 -5.23
N GLU A 150 -2.54 14.56 -5.81
CA GLU A 150 -1.72 13.83 -6.77
C GLU A 150 -0.47 13.35 -6.04
N LEU A 151 -0.19 12.06 -6.12
CA LEU A 151 0.92 11.38 -5.46
C LEU A 151 1.77 10.72 -6.54
N ILE A 152 3.04 11.08 -6.66
CA ILE A 152 3.99 10.41 -7.56
C ILE A 152 5.10 9.79 -6.71
N ILE A 153 5.35 8.50 -6.90
CA ILE A 153 6.39 7.74 -6.19
C ILE A 153 7.50 7.44 -7.19
N ASP A 154 8.66 8.00 -6.93
CA ASP A 154 9.90 7.74 -7.67
C ASP A 154 10.79 6.80 -6.85
N PHE A 155 10.73 5.51 -7.16
CA PHE A 155 11.47 4.49 -6.42
C PHE A 155 12.98 4.56 -6.66
N GLU A 156 13.41 5.05 -7.81
CA GLU A 156 14.83 5.22 -8.13
C GLU A 156 15.47 6.30 -7.26
N LYS A 157 14.75 7.43 -7.10
CA LYS A 157 15.21 8.56 -6.28
C LYS A 157 14.84 8.43 -4.81
N SER A 158 13.96 7.47 -4.46
CA SER A 158 13.35 7.34 -3.13
C SER A 158 12.64 8.63 -2.69
N LEU A 159 11.86 9.22 -3.59
CA LEU A 159 11.11 10.46 -3.39
C LEU A 159 9.63 10.27 -3.70
N ILE A 160 8.81 10.88 -2.87
CA ILE A 160 7.38 11.06 -3.08
C ILE A 160 7.14 12.53 -3.41
N TYR A 161 6.53 12.80 -4.56
CA TYR A 161 6.02 14.11 -4.92
C TYR A 161 4.53 14.12 -4.60
N LEU A 162 4.13 15.00 -3.69
CA LEU A 162 2.77 15.08 -3.20
C LEU A 162 2.23 16.50 -3.41
N HIS A 163 1.07 16.60 -4.03
CA HIS A 163 0.36 17.85 -4.22
C HIS A 163 -1.10 17.73 -3.80
N ARG A 164 -1.58 18.65 -2.97
CA ARG A 164 -2.99 18.75 -2.60
C ARG A 164 -3.74 19.53 -3.67
N ILE A 165 -4.63 18.87 -4.38
CA ILE A 165 -5.42 19.47 -5.46
C ILE A 165 -6.57 20.27 -4.86
N GLY A 166 -6.53 21.59 -5.03
CA GLY A 166 -7.63 22.48 -4.65
C GLY A 166 -8.85 22.31 -5.58
N LYS A 167 -10.04 22.71 -5.12
CA LYS A 167 -11.28 22.59 -5.90
C LYS A 167 -11.19 23.27 -7.28
N LYS A 168 -10.47 24.41 -7.40
CA LYS A 168 -10.30 25.14 -8.64
C LYS A 168 -9.26 24.53 -9.58
N GLU A 169 -8.42 23.63 -9.07
CA GLU A 169 -7.30 23.02 -9.79
C GLU A 169 -7.63 21.63 -10.35
N THR A 170 -8.73 21.01 -9.91
CA THR A 170 -9.05 19.61 -10.21
C THR A 170 -8.98 19.25 -11.70
N SER A 171 -9.34 20.19 -12.59
CA SER A 171 -9.31 19.97 -14.04
C SER A 171 -8.04 20.47 -14.73
N VAL A 172 -7.24 21.29 -14.08
CA VAL A 172 -6.10 22.00 -14.71
C VAL A 172 -4.75 21.60 -14.12
N TYR A 173 -4.70 21.17 -12.85
CA TYR A 173 -3.44 20.78 -12.23
C TYR A 173 -2.86 19.53 -12.86
N ARG A 174 -1.58 19.62 -13.16
CA ARG A 174 -0.76 18.51 -13.62
C ARG A 174 0.67 18.77 -13.16
N HIS A 175 1.25 17.80 -12.48
CA HIS A 175 2.67 17.86 -12.12
C HIS A 175 3.54 17.98 -13.38
N GLU A 176 4.65 18.70 -13.32
CA GLU A 176 5.55 18.92 -14.46
C GLU A 176 6.04 17.64 -15.14
N MET A 177 6.25 16.57 -14.37
CA MET A 177 6.62 15.24 -14.88
C MET A 177 5.56 14.62 -15.80
N LEU A 178 4.34 15.13 -15.79
CA LEU A 178 3.23 14.66 -16.63
C LEU A 178 3.06 15.50 -17.93
N ASN A 179 3.93 16.48 -18.18
CA ASN A 179 3.85 17.33 -19.37
C ASN A 179 4.11 16.54 -20.65
N ASP A 180 5.08 15.63 -20.62
CA ASP A 180 5.37 14.74 -21.76
C ASP A 180 4.61 13.42 -21.63
N THR A 181 3.47 13.33 -22.32
CA THR A 181 2.62 12.14 -22.30
C THR A 181 3.22 10.92 -23.00
N SER A 182 4.32 11.09 -23.74
CA SER A 182 5.03 9.97 -24.37
C SER A 182 5.80 9.11 -23.36
N LEU A 183 6.15 9.66 -22.19
CA LEU A 183 6.97 9.01 -21.18
C LEU A 183 6.20 8.07 -20.25
N TYR A 184 4.88 8.16 -20.22
CA TYR A 184 4.06 7.33 -19.33
C TYR A 184 2.78 6.84 -19.99
N ARG A 185 2.12 5.90 -19.35
CA ARG A 185 0.77 5.43 -19.70
C ARG A 185 -0.20 5.80 -18.58
N THR A 186 -1.45 6.06 -18.98
CA THR A 186 -2.52 6.41 -18.05
C THR A 186 -3.53 5.29 -17.97
N PHE A 187 -3.91 4.93 -16.74
CA PHE A 187 -4.91 3.91 -16.46
C PHE A 187 -6.00 4.48 -15.54
N PRO A 188 -7.27 4.09 -15.73
CA PRO A 188 -8.33 4.46 -14.80
C PRO A 188 -8.15 3.69 -13.48
N ILE A 189 -8.44 4.37 -12.38
CA ILE A 189 -8.59 3.76 -11.06
C ILE A 189 -9.98 4.08 -10.52
N ASP A 190 -10.51 3.16 -9.73
CA ASP A 190 -11.69 3.40 -8.91
C ASP A 190 -11.27 3.50 -7.44
N VAL A 191 -11.75 4.55 -6.77
CA VAL A 191 -11.51 4.78 -5.34
C VAL A 191 -12.86 4.74 -4.65
N SER A 192 -13.21 3.59 -4.15
CA SER A 192 -14.50 3.33 -3.50
C SER A 192 -14.34 2.34 -2.36
N ASN A 193 -15.22 2.42 -1.36
CA ASN A 193 -15.25 1.52 -0.21
C ASN A 193 -13.89 1.37 0.51
N GLY A 194 -13.15 2.49 0.62
CA GLY A 194 -11.83 2.50 1.27
C GLY A 194 -10.74 1.74 0.51
N ARG A 195 -10.91 1.52 -0.80
CA ARG A 195 -9.94 0.81 -1.64
C ARG A 195 -9.68 1.55 -2.94
N MET A 196 -8.48 1.41 -3.44
CA MET A 196 -8.09 1.82 -4.79
C MET A 196 -7.97 0.58 -5.66
N THR A 197 -8.73 0.53 -6.75
CA THR A 197 -8.76 -0.63 -7.66
C THR A 197 -8.54 -0.22 -9.10
N THR A 198 -8.05 -1.15 -9.91
CA THR A 198 -7.95 -1.02 -11.37
C THR A 198 -8.47 -2.28 -12.05
N SER A 199 -8.81 -2.16 -13.34
CA SER A 199 -9.27 -3.28 -14.15
C SER A 199 -8.15 -3.81 -15.02
N THR A 200 -7.97 -5.13 -15.02
CA THR A 200 -7.00 -5.85 -15.85
C THR A 200 -7.70 -7.00 -16.57
N GLU A 201 -6.99 -7.65 -17.48
CA GLU A 201 -7.52 -8.81 -18.20
C GLU A 201 -6.48 -9.95 -18.22
N VAL A 202 -6.91 -11.16 -17.88
CA VAL A 202 -6.12 -12.39 -17.93
C VAL A 202 -6.93 -13.46 -18.67
N ALA A 203 -6.35 -14.10 -19.66
CA ALA A 203 -7.01 -15.13 -20.48
C ALA A 203 -8.39 -14.71 -21.04
N GLY A 204 -8.56 -13.41 -21.39
CA GLY A 204 -9.81 -12.84 -21.89
C GLY A 204 -10.87 -12.58 -20.83
N LYS A 205 -10.53 -12.69 -19.53
CA LYS A 205 -11.42 -12.41 -18.41
C LYS A 205 -10.98 -11.12 -17.71
N LYS A 206 -11.93 -10.22 -17.44
CA LYS A 206 -11.67 -9.01 -16.66
C LYS A 206 -11.50 -9.35 -15.18
N LEU A 207 -10.48 -8.79 -14.58
CA LEU A 207 -10.19 -8.88 -13.15
C LEU A 207 -10.19 -7.49 -12.54
N LYS A 208 -10.73 -7.36 -11.33
CA LYS A 208 -10.65 -6.15 -10.51
C LYS A 208 -9.57 -6.37 -9.44
N LEU A 209 -8.46 -5.63 -9.55
CA LEU A 209 -7.33 -5.75 -8.64
C LEU A 209 -7.21 -4.52 -7.74
N VAL A 210 -6.97 -4.74 -6.47
CA VAL A 210 -6.60 -3.66 -5.52
C VAL A 210 -5.19 -3.21 -5.82
N ILE A 211 -4.93 -1.91 -5.71
CA ILE A 211 -3.59 -1.34 -5.76
C ILE A 211 -3.15 -1.04 -4.33
N ASP A 212 -2.14 -1.76 -3.86
CA ASP A 212 -1.70 -1.72 -2.46
C ASP A 212 -0.17 -1.65 -2.37
N CYS A 213 0.36 -0.46 -2.05
CA CYS A 213 1.80 -0.25 -1.96
C CYS A 213 2.44 -0.85 -0.69
N ALA A 214 1.64 -1.31 0.29
CA ALA A 214 2.11 -2.01 1.47
C ALA A 214 1.97 -3.55 1.36
N ALA A 215 1.30 -4.06 0.32
CA ALA A 215 1.35 -5.47 -0.02
C ALA A 215 2.68 -5.79 -0.70
N GLU A 216 3.52 -6.58 -0.08
CA GLU A 216 4.87 -6.87 -0.59
C GLU A 216 4.88 -7.68 -1.90
N SER A 217 3.84 -8.46 -2.14
CA SER A 217 3.68 -9.32 -3.31
C SER A 217 2.41 -9.01 -4.07
N ASN A 218 2.39 -9.30 -5.36
CA ASN A 218 1.16 -9.36 -6.12
C ASN A 218 0.40 -10.63 -5.73
N ILE A 219 -0.92 -10.55 -5.65
CA ILE A 219 -1.76 -11.66 -5.16
C ILE A 219 -2.91 -11.88 -6.13
N LEU A 220 -3.23 -13.15 -6.39
CA LEU A 220 -4.46 -13.56 -7.08
C LEU A 220 -5.28 -14.51 -6.20
N ASP A 221 -6.60 -14.42 -6.34
CA ASP A 221 -7.52 -15.29 -5.62
C ASP A 221 -7.46 -16.71 -6.17
N SER A 222 -7.28 -17.70 -5.31
CA SER A 222 -7.27 -19.12 -5.67
C SER A 222 -8.63 -19.64 -6.16
N ARG A 223 -9.70 -18.85 -6.03
CA ARG A 223 -11.06 -19.19 -6.50
C ARG A 223 -11.35 -18.66 -7.91
N LEU A 224 -10.36 -18.06 -8.56
CA LEU A 224 -10.49 -17.64 -9.95
C LEU A 224 -10.77 -18.86 -10.87
N PRO A 225 -11.46 -18.63 -12.01
CA PRO A 225 -11.72 -19.71 -12.97
C PRO A 225 -10.45 -20.44 -13.42
N ASP A 226 -10.53 -21.74 -13.65
CA ASP A 226 -9.42 -22.60 -14.07
C ASP A 226 -8.67 -22.02 -15.28
N LYS A 227 -9.40 -21.45 -16.26
CA LYS A 227 -8.80 -20.80 -17.43
C LYS A 227 -7.77 -19.69 -17.07
N ILE A 228 -7.92 -19.03 -15.92
CA ILE A 228 -6.96 -18.06 -15.42
C ILE A 228 -5.85 -18.78 -14.67
N LEU A 229 -6.21 -19.71 -13.76
CA LEU A 229 -5.24 -20.43 -12.94
C LEU A 229 -4.27 -21.26 -13.79
N GLU A 230 -4.71 -21.82 -14.91
CA GLU A 230 -3.89 -22.57 -15.88
C GLU A 230 -2.81 -21.69 -16.56
N THR A 231 -2.96 -20.35 -16.58
CA THR A 231 -1.93 -19.44 -17.10
C THR A 231 -0.79 -19.19 -16.11
N ILE A 232 -0.87 -19.77 -14.92
CA ILE A 232 0.09 -19.55 -13.84
C ILE A 232 1.04 -20.73 -13.72
N THR A 233 2.32 -20.46 -13.81
CA THR A 233 3.37 -21.43 -13.53
C THR A 233 3.71 -21.41 -12.05
N ILE A 234 3.30 -22.45 -11.30
CA ILE A 234 3.61 -22.58 -9.88
C ILE A 234 5.05 -23.05 -9.70
N THR A 235 5.81 -22.37 -8.84
CA THR A 235 7.20 -22.71 -8.56
C THR A 235 7.40 -23.32 -7.18
N ARG A 236 6.64 -22.87 -6.16
CA ARG A 236 6.79 -23.36 -4.78
C ARG A 236 5.57 -23.08 -3.91
N ARG A 237 5.49 -23.78 -2.78
CA ARG A 237 4.58 -23.43 -1.68
C ARG A 237 5.27 -22.47 -0.73
N VAL A 238 4.52 -21.51 -0.22
CA VAL A 238 5.00 -20.50 0.73
C VAL A 238 4.00 -20.36 1.87
N LYS A 239 4.45 -19.84 2.99
CA LYS A 239 3.57 -19.42 4.09
C LYS A 239 3.59 -17.90 4.16
N LEU A 240 2.41 -17.30 4.14
CA LEU A 240 2.25 -15.88 4.37
C LEU A 240 1.86 -15.64 5.81
N THR A 241 2.45 -14.62 6.41
CA THR A 241 2.04 -14.15 7.75
C THR A 241 1.25 -12.87 7.56
N GLY A 242 -0.01 -12.88 7.93
CA GLY A 242 -0.89 -11.72 7.92
C GLY A 242 -0.92 -11.00 9.27
N PRO A 243 -1.70 -9.92 9.38
CA PRO A 243 -1.98 -9.29 10.67
C PRO A 243 -2.52 -10.32 11.67
N GLY A 244 -2.02 -10.30 12.93
CA GLY A 244 -2.43 -11.22 14.00
C GLY A 244 -1.75 -12.58 13.99
N ASP A 245 -0.54 -12.72 13.42
CA ASP A 245 0.30 -13.94 13.39
C ASP A 245 -0.31 -15.16 12.68
N LYS A 246 -1.44 -15.02 12.04
CA LYS A 246 -2.05 -16.11 11.27
C LYS A 246 -1.20 -16.43 10.04
N LYS A 247 -0.76 -17.66 9.95
CA LYS A 247 -0.03 -18.20 8.79
C LYS A 247 -1.03 -18.85 7.83
N VAL A 248 -0.95 -18.44 6.56
CA VAL A 248 -1.78 -18.99 5.48
C VAL A 248 -0.88 -19.67 4.47
N ASP A 249 -1.21 -20.90 4.12
CA ASP A 249 -0.54 -21.59 3.04
C ASP A 249 -0.90 -20.95 1.69
N ALA A 250 0.10 -20.71 0.87
CA ALA A 250 -0.03 -20.04 -0.40
C ALA A 250 0.86 -20.70 -1.46
N LEU A 251 0.56 -20.45 -2.72
CA LEU A 251 1.37 -20.89 -3.86
C LEU A 251 2.07 -19.67 -4.47
N TYR A 252 3.38 -19.75 -4.63
CA TYR A 252 4.16 -18.74 -5.33
C TYR A 252 4.42 -19.19 -6.76
N GLY A 253 4.27 -18.29 -7.71
CA GLY A 253 4.47 -18.58 -9.12
C GLY A 253 4.58 -17.33 -9.97
N SER A 254 4.42 -17.52 -11.26
CA SER A 254 4.44 -16.46 -12.27
C SER A 254 3.19 -16.53 -13.13
N LEU A 255 2.47 -15.43 -13.25
CA LEU A 255 1.38 -15.26 -14.20
C LEU A 255 1.97 -15.02 -15.59
N GLY A 256 1.62 -15.84 -16.57
CA GLY A 256 2.19 -15.79 -17.92
C GLY A 256 1.99 -14.42 -18.58
N SER A 257 0.76 -13.93 -18.63
CA SER A 257 0.46 -12.60 -19.21
C SER A 257 -0.79 -11.99 -18.61
N MET A 258 -0.73 -10.69 -18.36
CA MET A 258 -1.84 -9.85 -17.94
C MET A 258 -1.89 -8.60 -18.81
N ARG A 259 -3.07 -8.14 -19.19
CA ARG A 259 -3.27 -6.91 -19.94
C ARG A 259 -3.91 -5.85 -19.05
N MET A 260 -3.30 -4.67 -19.01
CA MET A 260 -3.85 -3.49 -18.35
C MET A 260 -3.97 -2.35 -19.40
N GLY A 261 -5.20 -2.03 -19.78
CA GLY A 261 -5.44 -1.15 -20.92
C GLY A 261 -4.79 -1.69 -22.19
N SER A 262 -3.89 -0.92 -22.79
CA SER A 262 -3.09 -1.33 -23.97
C SER A 262 -1.76 -2.00 -23.61
N GLN A 263 -1.40 -2.03 -22.32
CA GLN A 263 -0.11 -2.60 -21.88
C GLN A 263 -0.27 -4.09 -21.58
N GLN A 264 0.61 -4.90 -22.14
CA GLN A 264 0.82 -6.28 -21.76
C GLN A 264 1.94 -6.35 -20.73
N ILE A 265 1.72 -7.15 -19.69
CA ILE A 265 2.65 -7.40 -18.59
C ILE A 265 2.84 -8.90 -18.54
N ASP A 266 4.05 -9.35 -18.83
CA ASP A 266 4.37 -10.77 -18.91
C ASP A 266 5.20 -11.22 -17.70
N ASN A 267 5.06 -12.50 -17.34
CA ASN A 267 5.83 -13.14 -16.28
C ASN A 267 5.72 -12.43 -14.91
N LEU A 268 4.51 -11.94 -14.57
CA LEU A 268 4.30 -11.23 -13.33
C LEU A 268 4.42 -12.19 -12.12
N PRO A 269 5.38 -11.97 -11.21
CA PRO A 269 5.47 -12.75 -9.97
C PRO A 269 4.20 -12.57 -9.14
N ILE A 270 3.60 -13.68 -8.70
CA ILE A 270 2.36 -13.66 -7.93
C ILE A 270 2.37 -14.68 -6.81
N VAL A 271 1.52 -14.41 -5.84
CA VAL A 271 1.11 -15.35 -4.80
C VAL A 271 -0.36 -15.68 -4.99
N ILE A 272 -0.73 -16.95 -4.91
CA ILE A 272 -2.11 -17.41 -5.01
C ILE A 272 -2.57 -17.81 -3.63
N ILE A 273 -3.66 -17.22 -3.16
CA ILE A 273 -4.29 -17.52 -1.87
C ILE A 273 -5.81 -17.34 -1.96
N ASN A 274 -6.52 -17.93 -1.02
CA ASN A 274 -7.96 -17.72 -0.90
C ASN A 274 -8.24 -16.32 -0.32
N LEU A 275 -8.90 -15.46 -1.12
CA LEU A 275 -9.30 -14.11 -0.74
C LEU A 275 -10.77 -14.00 -0.28
N GLU A 276 -11.43 -15.11 0.07
CA GLU A 276 -12.83 -15.13 0.47
C GLU A 276 -13.16 -14.13 1.58
N TYR A 277 -12.32 -14.04 2.59
CA TYR A 277 -12.50 -13.11 3.71
C TYR A 277 -12.22 -11.64 3.35
N THR A 278 -11.78 -11.35 2.13
CA THR A 278 -11.56 -9.97 1.66
C THR A 278 -12.75 -9.39 0.92
N CYS A 279 -13.82 -10.16 0.73
CA CYS A 279 -15.07 -9.69 0.16
C CYS A 279 -15.89 -8.94 1.22
N PHE A 280 -16.42 -7.75 0.88
CA PHE A 280 -17.32 -6.99 1.78
C PHE A 280 -18.79 -7.40 1.63
N SER A 281 -19.14 -7.88 0.46
CA SER A 281 -20.44 -8.47 0.10
C SER A 281 -20.19 -9.37 -1.11
N ASP A 282 -21.16 -10.20 -1.44
CA ASP A 282 -21.09 -11.12 -2.60
C ASP A 282 -20.78 -10.38 -3.91
N ASP A 283 -21.16 -9.10 -4.01
CA ASP A 283 -20.95 -8.26 -5.20
C ASP A 283 -19.65 -7.42 -5.18
N ILE A 284 -18.94 -7.35 -4.06
CA ILE A 284 -17.76 -6.47 -3.89
C ILE A 284 -16.51 -7.28 -3.57
N CYS A 285 -16.33 -8.39 -4.25
CA CYS A 285 -15.09 -9.15 -4.18
C CYS A 285 -14.05 -8.57 -5.14
N VAL A 286 -12.79 -8.61 -4.72
CA VAL A 286 -11.64 -8.32 -5.57
C VAL A 286 -11.00 -9.64 -6.01
N ASN A 287 -10.41 -9.63 -7.20
CA ASN A 287 -9.81 -10.82 -7.79
C ASN A 287 -8.33 -10.98 -7.39
N GLY A 288 -7.75 -9.94 -6.78
CA GLY A 288 -6.35 -9.94 -6.37
C GLY A 288 -5.84 -8.56 -5.98
N VAL A 289 -4.52 -8.47 -5.84
CA VAL A 289 -3.79 -7.28 -5.43
C VAL A 289 -2.58 -7.08 -6.34
N LEU A 290 -2.40 -5.86 -6.84
CA LEU A 290 -1.14 -5.38 -7.39
C LEU A 290 -0.36 -4.72 -6.25
N GLY A 291 0.68 -5.39 -5.81
CA GLY A 291 1.50 -4.98 -4.67
C GLY A 291 2.79 -4.29 -5.07
N PHE A 292 3.65 -4.08 -4.09
CA PHE A 292 4.95 -3.44 -4.25
C PHE A 292 5.80 -4.11 -5.34
N ALA A 293 5.75 -5.44 -5.47
CA ALA A 293 6.50 -6.16 -6.48
C ALA A 293 6.18 -5.72 -7.92
N PHE A 294 4.98 -5.23 -8.19
CA PHE A 294 4.60 -4.60 -9.46
C PHE A 294 4.88 -3.10 -9.45
N LEU A 295 4.43 -2.40 -8.41
CA LEU A 295 4.46 -0.94 -8.35
C LEU A 295 5.88 -0.38 -8.38
N SER A 296 6.83 -1.06 -7.73
CA SER A 296 8.23 -0.59 -7.63
C SER A 296 9.08 -0.79 -8.89
N GLN A 297 8.55 -1.44 -9.92
CA GLN A 297 9.26 -1.63 -11.20
C GLN A 297 9.30 -0.34 -12.03
N HIS A 298 8.42 0.62 -11.71
CA HIS A 298 8.26 1.85 -12.46
C HIS A 298 8.12 3.05 -11.50
N LYS A 299 8.42 4.24 -11.99
CA LYS A 299 7.87 5.44 -11.37
C LYS A 299 6.36 5.38 -11.56
N ILE A 300 5.59 5.63 -10.50
CA ILE A 300 4.14 5.51 -10.52
C ILE A 300 3.49 6.76 -9.92
N GLY A 301 2.39 7.18 -10.49
CA GLY A 301 1.62 8.31 -9.97
C GLY A 301 0.14 7.99 -9.84
N PHE A 302 -0.50 8.60 -8.87
CA PHE A 302 -1.93 8.50 -8.62
C PHE A 302 -2.52 9.90 -8.49
N ASN A 303 -3.46 10.24 -9.36
CA ASN A 303 -4.27 11.43 -9.19
C ASN A 303 -5.65 10.98 -8.68
N PHE A 304 -5.86 11.12 -7.38
CA PHE A 304 -7.08 10.66 -6.72
C PHE A 304 -8.29 11.52 -7.07
N ALA A 305 -8.08 12.79 -7.38
CA ALA A 305 -9.16 13.70 -7.76
C ALA A 305 -9.73 13.38 -9.14
N THR A 306 -8.87 13.02 -10.10
CA THR A 306 -9.27 12.66 -11.47
C THR A 306 -9.36 11.16 -11.70
N ARG A 307 -9.08 10.33 -10.68
CA ARG A 307 -9.12 8.87 -10.71
C ARG A 307 -8.23 8.27 -11.81
N LYS A 308 -6.99 8.70 -11.86
CA LYS A 308 -6.00 8.24 -12.83
C LYS A 308 -4.77 7.71 -12.13
N MET A 309 -4.22 6.63 -12.68
CA MET A 309 -2.91 6.10 -12.38
C MET A 309 -1.99 6.33 -13.58
N TYR A 310 -0.77 6.74 -13.32
CA TYR A 310 0.28 6.95 -14.30
C TYR A 310 1.41 5.95 -14.05
N ILE A 311 1.88 5.28 -15.09
CA ILE A 311 3.02 4.37 -15.03
C ILE A 311 4.03 4.83 -16.07
N TRP A 312 5.21 5.24 -15.62
CA TRP A 312 6.30 5.62 -16.52
C TRP A 312 6.85 4.39 -17.25
N LYS A 313 7.32 4.61 -18.47
CA LYS A 313 7.90 3.54 -19.32
C LYS A 313 9.32 3.22 -18.93
#